data_a5abd3150050e3d5cc9333afc01cdd40
#
_entry.id   a5abd3150050e3d5cc9333afc01cdd40
#
_cell.length_a   1.000
_cell.length_b   1.000
_cell.length_c   1.000
_cell.angle_alpha   90.00
_cell.angle_beta   90.00
_cell.angle_gamma   90.00
#
_symmetry.space_group_name_H-M   'P 1'
#
loop_
_entity.id
_entity.type
_entity.pdbx_description
1 polymer ?
#
loop_
_entity_poly.entity_id
_entity_poly.type
_entity_poly.pdbx_seq_one_letter_code
_entity_poly.pdbx_strand_id
1 'polypeptide(L)'
;EIGSGLVGSEMCIRDSSSTEGDGGWRIHFEISDDKGKTWKMVGPVEAEMSVPTALRKANAANVDDQEGGEAIKGEGEKPIYAIQPSILRHKDGRLQVLCRTRNAQIATSWSSDNGETWSKVTLLDVPNNNSGTDAVTMKDGRHVLIYNDFSTLPGTPKGPRTPLCVAVSDDGIHWKNVMTLEDSPISQYSYPSIIQGKDGKLHAVYTWRRQRVAYKELDLSKLK
;
A
#
# COMPACT_ATOMS: atom_id res chain seq x y z
N GLU A 1 18.32 4.12 8.45
CA GLU A 1 16.86 3.88 8.58
C GLU A 1 16.41 2.95 7.46
N ILE A 2 15.83 1.84 7.85
CA ILE A 2 15.33 0.85 6.92
C ILE A 2 13.88 1.23 6.66
N GLY A 3 13.55 1.59 5.44
CA GLY A 3 12.21 1.99 5.03
C GLY A 3 11.16 0.87 5.26
N SER A 4 9.90 1.23 5.20
CA SER A 4 8.74 0.34 5.40
C SER A 4 8.68 -0.86 4.45
N GLY A 5 9.54 -0.93 3.46
CA GLY A 5 9.61 -2.03 2.48
C GLY A 5 10.56 -3.18 2.82
N LEU A 6 11.33 -3.10 3.91
CA LEU A 6 12.34 -4.11 4.21
C LEU A 6 11.80 -5.24 5.08
N VAL A 7 11.92 -6.47 4.60
CA VAL A 7 11.55 -7.71 5.31
C VAL A 7 12.70 -8.70 5.22
N GLY A 8 13.12 -9.25 6.36
CA GLY A 8 14.16 -10.29 6.34
C GLY A 8 14.73 -10.60 7.71
N SER A 9 15.63 -11.58 7.72
CA SER A 9 16.52 -11.86 8.84
C SER A 9 17.78 -10.99 8.75
N GLU A 10 18.65 -11.03 9.78
CA GLU A 10 19.93 -10.31 9.74
C GLU A 10 20.84 -10.66 8.53
N MET A 11 20.54 -11.71 7.81
CA MET A 11 21.33 -12.18 6.64
C MET A 11 20.66 -11.91 5.30
N CYS A 12 19.33 -11.89 5.24
CA CYS A 12 18.56 -11.75 4.01
C CYS A 12 17.68 -10.52 4.09
N ILE A 13 17.81 -9.60 3.15
CA ILE A 13 17.02 -8.39 3.05
C ILE A 13 16.15 -8.47 1.79
N ARG A 14 14.88 -8.12 1.95
CA ARG A 14 13.94 -7.96 0.83
C ARG A 14 13.43 -6.54 0.88
N ASP A 15 13.72 -5.78 -0.14
CA ASP A 15 13.21 -4.44 -0.32
C ASP A 15 12.20 -4.41 -1.46
N SER A 16 11.33 -3.44 -1.43
CA SER A 16 10.30 -3.28 -2.44
C SER A 16 10.32 -1.87 -3.00
N SER A 17 10.26 -1.78 -4.31
CA SER A 17 10.35 -0.53 -5.03
C SER A 17 9.34 -0.47 -6.17
N SER A 18 9.32 0.65 -6.87
CA SER A 18 8.43 0.86 -8.00
C SER A 18 9.06 1.77 -9.03
N THR A 19 8.71 1.54 -10.29
CA THR A 19 9.10 2.41 -11.40
C THR A 19 7.90 3.15 -11.95
N GLU A 20 8.15 4.39 -12.36
CA GLU A 20 7.25 5.20 -13.17
C GLU A 20 7.89 5.45 -14.52
N GLY A 21 7.19 5.21 -15.60
CA GLY A 21 7.71 5.39 -16.96
C GLY A 21 6.64 5.13 -18.01
N ASP A 22 7.04 5.04 -19.26
CA ASP A 22 6.14 4.85 -20.41
C ASP A 22 5.27 3.59 -20.30
N GLY A 23 5.74 2.58 -19.56
CA GLY A 23 4.98 1.36 -19.24
C GLY A 23 4.00 1.50 -18.07
N GLY A 24 3.87 2.69 -17.47
CA GLY A 24 3.05 2.94 -16.28
C GLY A 24 3.74 2.49 -14.98
N TRP A 25 2.97 2.49 -13.91
CA TRP A 25 3.46 2.08 -12.58
C TRP A 25 3.65 0.58 -12.49
N ARG A 26 4.84 0.16 -12.05
CA ARG A 26 5.22 -1.24 -11.90
C ARG A 26 5.98 -1.43 -10.61
N ILE A 27 5.71 -2.53 -9.91
CA ILE A 27 6.46 -2.93 -8.72
C ILE A 27 7.60 -3.87 -9.09
N HIS A 28 8.68 -3.79 -8.35
CA HIS A 28 9.80 -4.72 -8.40
C HIS A 28 10.38 -4.87 -6.98
N PHE A 29 11.30 -5.79 -6.81
CA PHE A 29 11.92 -6.08 -5.53
C PHE A 29 13.42 -6.14 -5.69
N GLU A 30 14.13 -5.75 -4.64
CA GLU A 30 15.55 -5.93 -4.48
C GLU A 30 15.81 -6.93 -3.35
N ILE A 31 16.60 -7.96 -3.68
CA ILE A 31 16.95 -9.03 -2.75
C ILE A 31 18.44 -8.99 -2.47
N SER A 32 18.80 -9.03 -1.19
CA SER A 32 20.19 -9.22 -0.73
C SER A 32 20.24 -10.38 0.24
N ASP A 33 21.12 -11.34 -0.03
CA ASP A 33 21.39 -12.49 0.85
C ASP A 33 22.72 -12.35 1.63
N ASP A 34 23.38 -11.20 1.51
CA ASP A 34 24.68 -10.91 2.08
C ASP A 34 24.73 -9.62 2.93
N LYS A 35 23.63 -9.28 3.59
CA LYS A 35 23.48 -8.08 4.45
C LYS A 35 23.57 -6.76 3.68
N GLY A 36 23.04 -6.71 2.47
CA GLY A 36 23.00 -5.52 1.65
C GLY A 36 24.29 -5.19 0.90
N LYS A 37 25.24 -6.12 0.81
CA LYS A 37 26.48 -5.89 0.06
C LYS A 37 26.25 -6.03 -1.44
N THR A 38 25.43 -7.00 -1.83
CA THR A 38 24.99 -7.17 -3.23
C THR A 38 23.48 -7.27 -3.31
N TRP A 39 22.92 -6.86 -4.43
CA TRP A 39 21.48 -6.81 -4.66
C TRP A 39 21.11 -7.42 -5.98
N LYS A 40 20.06 -8.20 -5.99
CA LYS A 40 19.41 -8.77 -7.17
C LYS A 40 18.03 -8.16 -7.33
N MET A 41 17.73 -7.64 -8.52
CA MET A 41 16.39 -7.15 -8.85
C MET A 41 15.50 -8.30 -9.33
N VAL A 42 14.27 -8.34 -8.83
CA VAL A 42 13.20 -9.26 -9.22
C VAL A 42 11.99 -8.45 -9.71
N GLY A 43 11.62 -8.65 -10.95
CA GLY A 43 10.54 -7.92 -11.61
C GLY A 43 11.02 -7.12 -12.82
N PRO A 44 10.22 -6.20 -13.37
CA PRO A 44 8.89 -5.77 -12.90
C PRO A 44 7.86 -6.91 -12.86
N VAL A 45 7.03 -6.92 -11.80
CA VAL A 45 6.01 -7.97 -11.64
C VAL A 45 4.89 -7.76 -12.66
N GLU A 46 4.47 -8.84 -13.31
CA GLU A 46 3.32 -8.83 -14.21
C GLU A 46 2.03 -8.47 -13.45
N ALA A 47 1.11 -7.80 -14.12
CA ALA A 47 -0.18 -7.41 -13.57
C ALA A 47 -1.33 -7.95 -14.42
N GLU A 48 -2.45 -8.26 -13.76
CA GLU A 48 -3.69 -8.53 -14.46
C GLU A 48 -4.21 -7.27 -15.15
N MET A 49 -5.10 -7.48 -16.13
CA MET A 49 -5.78 -6.40 -16.82
C MET A 49 -6.99 -5.94 -16.01
N SER A 50 -7.21 -4.65 -15.95
CA SER A 50 -8.36 -4.06 -15.27
C SER A 50 -8.78 -2.78 -15.95
N VAL A 51 -10.05 -2.44 -15.85
CA VAL A 51 -10.55 -1.15 -16.32
C VAL A 51 -10.27 -0.08 -15.26
N PRO A 52 -9.42 0.91 -15.57
CA PRO A 52 -9.13 1.98 -14.62
C PRO A 52 -10.40 2.78 -14.29
N THR A 53 -10.60 3.09 -13.02
CA THR A 53 -11.80 3.82 -12.57
C THR A 53 -11.89 5.25 -13.08
N ALA A 54 -10.78 5.84 -13.52
CA ALA A 54 -10.76 7.14 -14.19
C ALA A 54 -11.62 7.23 -15.46
N LEU A 55 -12.00 6.09 -16.04
CA LEU A 55 -12.88 6.02 -17.21
C LEU A 55 -14.38 6.11 -16.86
N ARG A 56 -14.76 6.06 -15.59
CA ARG A 56 -16.14 6.24 -15.19
C ARG A 56 -16.48 7.72 -15.18
N LYS A 57 -17.48 8.14 -15.99
CA LYS A 57 -17.95 9.54 -16.03
C LYS A 57 -18.33 10.02 -14.62
N ALA A 58 -17.84 11.17 -14.20
CA ALA A 58 -18.15 11.77 -12.92
C ALA A 58 -18.68 13.18 -13.02
N ASN A 59 -19.61 13.47 -12.12
CA ASN A 59 -19.82 14.84 -11.62
C ASN A 59 -18.98 15.00 -10.35
N ALA A 60 -17.69 15.20 -10.47
CA ALA A 60 -16.81 15.43 -9.33
C ALA A 60 -16.54 16.93 -9.19
N ALA A 61 -17.40 17.61 -8.47
CA ALA A 61 -17.02 18.87 -7.84
C ALA A 61 -16.19 18.53 -6.59
N ASN A 62 -15.05 19.19 -6.39
CA ASN A 62 -14.20 19.16 -5.21
C ASN A 62 -13.28 17.94 -5.04
N VAL A 63 -12.31 17.77 -5.91
CA VAL A 63 -11.10 17.03 -5.59
C VAL A 63 -9.97 18.03 -5.37
N ASP A 64 -9.66 18.29 -4.12
CA ASP A 64 -8.64 19.27 -3.69
C ASP A 64 -7.23 18.63 -3.68
N ASP A 65 -6.89 17.88 -4.71
CA ASP A 65 -5.60 17.22 -4.81
C ASP A 65 -4.91 17.53 -6.13
N GLN A 66 -4.03 18.50 -6.08
CA GLN A 66 -3.27 18.99 -7.24
C GLN A 66 -1.96 18.24 -7.52
N GLU A 67 -1.67 17.14 -6.83
CA GLU A 67 -0.51 16.35 -7.21
C GLU A 67 -0.78 15.55 -8.48
N GLY A 68 -0.09 16.02 -9.53
CA GLY A 68 -0.19 15.57 -10.89
C GLY A 68 -0.01 14.05 -11.10
N GLY A 69 -1.09 13.37 -11.21
CA GLY A 69 -1.17 12.13 -11.93
C GLY A 69 -2.15 12.37 -13.05
N GLU A 70 -1.71 12.30 -14.29
CA GLU A 70 -2.63 12.32 -15.40
C GLU A 70 -3.66 11.20 -15.22
N ALA A 71 -4.93 11.50 -15.50
CA ALA A 71 -5.94 10.48 -15.64
C ALA A 71 -5.44 9.45 -16.67
N ILE A 72 -5.62 8.17 -16.40
CA ILE A 72 -5.34 7.14 -17.39
C ILE A 72 -6.29 7.40 -18.55
N LYS A 73 -5.77 7.95 -19.62
CA LYS A 73 -6.53 8.23 -20.82
C LYS A 73 -6.58 6.96 -21.67
N GLY A 74 -7.74 6.57 -22.12
CA GLY A 74 -7.95 5.48 -23.06
C GLY A 74 -9.17 4.63 -22.69
N GLU A 75 -9.85 4.15 -23.67
CA GLU A 75 -10.93 3.18 -23.53
C GLU A 75 -10.33 1.76 -23.45
N GLY A 76 -10.83 0.93 -22.54
CA GLY A 76 -10.49 -0.48 -22.42
C GLY A 76 -9.64 -0.85 -21.22
N GLU A 77 -9.30 -2.12 -21.13
CA GLU A 77 -8.48 -2.69 -20.08
C GLU A 77 -7.02 -2.28 -20.18
N LYS A 78 -6.42 -2.02 -19.03
CA LYS A 78 -4.99 -1.72 -18.87
C LYS A 78 -4.42 -2.61 -17.78
N PRO A 79 -3.12 -2.88 -17.77
CA PRO A 79 -2.49 -3.53 -16.62
C PRO A 79 -2.76 -2.74 -15.34
N ILE A 80 -2.96 -3.45 -14.23
CA ILE A 80 -3.09 -2.79 -12.93
C ILE A 80 -1.81 -1.99 -12.64
N TYR A 81 -1.96 -0.68 -12.48
CA TYR A 81 -0.84 0.21 -12.16
C TYR A 81 -0.67 0.30 -10.64
N ALA A 82 0.40 -0.31 -10.14
CA ALA A 82 0.68 -0.41 -8.72
C ALA A 82 2.07 0.15 -8.37
N ILE A 83 2.14 0.88 -7.26
CA ILE A 83 3.40 1.43 -6.70
C ILE A 83 3.37 1.39 -5.17
N GLN A 84 4.52 1.72 -4.56
CA GLN A 84 4.69 1.86 -3.12
C GLN A 84 4.26 0.59 -2.38
N PRO A 85 4.89 -0.54 -2.67
CA PRO A 85 4.56 -1.81 -2.03
C PRO A 85 5.01 -1.83 -0.56
N SER A 86 4.17 -2.43 0.31
CA SER A 86 4.53 -2.82 1.68
C SER A 86 4.52 -4.34 1.76
N ILE A 87 5.59 -4.95 2.29
CA ILE A 87 5.73 -6.41 2.36
C ILE A 87 5.17 -6.94 3.69
N LEU A 88 4.28 -7.91 3.61
CA LEU A 88 3.76 -8.69 4.73
C LEU A 88 4.38 -10.09 4.73
N ARG A 89 4.72 -10.62 5.90
CA ARG A 89 5.18 -12.00 6.08
C ARG A 89 4.12 -12.82 6.78
N HIS A 90 3.64 -13.86 6.13
CA HIS A 90 2.66 -14.78 6.67
C HIS A 90 3.31 -15.86 7.54
N LYS A 91 2.52 -16.46 8.47
CA LYS A 91 2.98 -17.52 9.36
C LYS A 91 3.43 -18.79 8.63
N ASP A 92 2.90 -19.03 7.43
CA ASP A 92 3.27 -20.14 6.56
C ASP A 92 4.55 -19.86 5.74
N GLY A 93 5.19 -18.71 5.93
CA GLY A 93 6.41 -18.30 5.25
C GLY A 93 6.20 -17.57 3.94
N ARG A 94 4.98 -17.51 3.39
CA ARG A 94 4.69 -16.70 2.20
C ARG A 94 4.90 -15.22 2.47
N LEU A 95 5.27 -14.52 1.41
CA LEU A 95 5.27 -13.07 1.38
C LEU A 95 4.07 -12.57 0.58
N GLN A 96 3.52 -11.44 0.99
CA GLN A 96 2.49 -10.72 0.28
C GLN A 96 2.89 -9.25 0.20
N VAL A 97 2.53 -8.57 -0.87
CA VAL A 97 2.63 -7.11 -0.94
C VAL A 97 1.26 -6.48 -1.05
N LEU A 98 1.14 -5.31 -0.43
CA LEU A 98 0.00 -4.39 -0.61
C LEU A 98 0.50 -3.13 -1.28
N CYS A 99 -0.21 -2.65 -2.31
CA CYS A 99 0.24 -1.55 -3.15
C CYS A 99 -0.85 -0.52 -3.37
N ARG A 100 -0.44 0.75 -3.43
CA ARG A 100 -1.24 1.83 -3.98
C ARG A 100 -1.52 1.61 -5.46
N THR A 101 -2.72 1.95 -5.93
CA THR A 101 -3.10 1.84 -7.33
C THR A 101 -3.81 3.08 -7.88
N ARG A 102 -3.99 3.08 -9.21
CA ARG A 102 -4.95 3.96 -9.91
C ARG A 102 -6.28 3.25 -10.21
N ASN A 103 -6.50 2.05 -9.63
CA ASN A 103 -7.62 1.18 -9.94
C ASN A 103 -8.70 1.16 -8.84
N ALA A 104 -8.73 2.18 -7.96
CA ALA A 104 -9.70 2.36 -6.88
C ALA A 104 -9.63 1.35 -5.74
N GLN A 105 -8.80 0.34 -5.82
CA GLN A 105 -8.60 -0.72 -4.84
C GLN A 105 -7.12 -0.92 -4.58
N ILE A 106 -6.76 -1.45 -3.42
CA ILE A 106 -5.39 -1.88 -3.11
C ILE A 106 -5.06 -3.09 -3.99
N ALA A 107 -3.84 -3.09 -4.56
CA ALA A 107 -3.34 -4.24 -5.27
C ALA A 107 -2.49 -5.14 -4.36
N THR A 108 -2.40 -6.40 -4.73
CA THR A 108 -1.61 -7.42 -4.04
C THR A 108 -0.89 -8.33 -5.01
N SER A 109 0.21 -8.91 -4.55
CA SER A 109 0.92 -10.02 -5.20
C SER A 109 1.54 -10.90 -4.11
N TRP A 110 1.79 -12.17 -4.45
CA TRP A 110 2.23 -13.19 -3.49
C TRP A 110 3.50 -13.88 -3.96
N SER A 111 4.34 -14.23 -3.00
CA SER A 111 5.50 -15.09 -3.21
C SER A 111 5.50 -16.25 -2.21
N SER A 112 5.82 -17.46 -2.69
CA SER A 112 5.97 -18.67 -1.88
C SER A 112 7.42 -19.16 -1.79
N ASP A 113 8.34 -18.46 -2.43
CA ASP A 113 9.77 -18.81 -2.53
C ASP A 113 10.68 -17.71 -1.98
N ASN A 114 10.22 -17.05 -0.94
CA ASN A 114 10.94 -15.99 -0.24
C ASN A 114 11.30 -14.78 -1.13
N GLY A 115 10.44 -14.46 -2.11
CA GLY A 115 10.55 -13.26 -2.95
C GLY A 115 11.28 -13.48 -4.29
N GLU A 116 11.69 -14.72 -4.60
CA GLU A 116 12.35 -15.02 -5.87
C GLU A 116 11.40 -14.91 -7.07
N THR A 117 10.13 -15.31 -6.86
CA THR A 117 9.07 -15.14 -7.85
C THR A 117 7.80 -14.59 -7.20
N TRP A 118 6.99 -13.92 -7.99
CA TRP A 118 5.75 -13.28 -7.54
C TRP A 118 4.59 -13.60 -8.47
N SER A 119 3.42 -13.78 -7.90
CA SER A 119 2.18 -13.91 -8.68
C SER A 119 1.89 -12.63 -9.45
N LYS A 120 1.03 -12.69 -10.45
CA LYS A 120 0.51 -11.47 -11.08
C LYS A 120 -0.12 -10.57 -10.04
N VAL A 121 0.04 -9.27 -10.23
CA VAL A 121 -0.62 -8.24 -9.41
C VAL A 121 -2.12 -8.31 -9.66
N THR A 122 -2.90 -8.45 -8.60
CA THR A 122 -4.37 -8.49 -8.59
C THR A 122 -4.93 -7.40 -7.66
N LEU A 123 -6.24 -7.18 -7.68
CA LEU A 123 -6.91 -6.24 -6.78
C LEU A 123 -7.52 -6.96 -5.58
N LEU A 124 -7.43 -6.34 -4.40
CA LEU A 124 -8.16 -6.72 -3.19
C LEU A 124 -9.48 -5.95 -3.09
N ASP A 125 -10.44 -6.50 -2.35
CA ASP A 125 -11.66 -5.78 -2.00
C ASP A 125 -11.44 -4.80 -0.83
N VAL A 126 -10.45 -3.91 -1.02
CA VAL A 126 -10.08 -2.83 -0.09
C VAL A 126 -9.92 -1.56 -0.91
N PRO A 127 -10.63 -0.48 -0.56
CA PRO A 127 -10.57 0.74 -1.36
C PRO A 127 -9.18 1.38 -1.33
N ASN A 128 -8.82 2.04 -2.43
CA ASN A 128 -7.67 2.92 -2.51
C ASN A 128 -8.00 4.16 -3.35
N ASN A 129 -7.82 5.30 -2.76
CA ASN A 129 -8.11 6.60 -3.37
C ASN A 129 -6.94 7.15 -4.21
N ASN A 130 -6.03 6.28 -4.63
CA ASN A 130 -4.75 6.65 -5.24
C ASN A 130 -3.85 7.45 -4.27
N SER A 131 -3.80 7.01 -3.01
CA SER A 131 -2.89 7.53 -1.99
C SER A 131 -1.98 6.41 -1.49
N GLY A 132 -0.78 6.78 -1.03
CA GLY A 132 0.14 5.84 -0.39
C GLY A 132 -0.49 5.21 0.83
N THR A 133 -0.22 3.93 1.02
CA THR A 133 -0.60 3.12 2.17
C THR A 133 0.65 2.52 2.78
N ASP A 134 0.58 2.06 4.00
CA ASP A 134 1.63 1.23 4.58
C ASP A 134 1.07 0.14 5.47
N ALA A 135 1.75 -1.01 5.51
CA ALA A 135 1.29 -2.18 6.24
C ALA A 135 2.44 -2.93 6.91
N VAL A 136 2.14 -3.56 8.03
CA VAL A 136 3.10 -4.34 8.80
C VAL A 136 2.48 -5.64 9.29
N THR A 137 3.27 -6.71 9.36
CA THR A 137 2.92 -7.93 10.09
C THR A 137 3.37 -7.80 11.54
N MET A 138 2.43 -7.92 12.47
CA MET A 138 2.73 -7.91 13.90
C MET A 138 3.38 -9.23 14.35
N LYS A 139 4.03 -9.21 15.53
CA LYS A 139 4.67 -10.40 16.13
C LYS A 139 3.70 -11.54 16.40
N ASP A 140 2.41 -11.27 16.60
CA ASP A 140 1.36 -12.28 16.76
C ASP A 140 0.88 -12.88 15.43
N GLY A 141 1.34 -12.30 14.30
CA GLY A 141 1.07 -12.74 12.94
C GLY A 141 -0.15 -12.10 12.31
N ARG A 142 -0.85 -11.19 12.99
CA ARG A 142 -1.87 -10.35 12.35
C ARG A 142 -1.21 -9.28 11.49
N HIS A 143 -1.92 -8.85 10.46
CA HIS A 143 -1.47 -7.78 9.58
C HIS A 143 -2.23 -6.50 9.90
N VAL A 144 -1.55 -5.37 9.84
CA VAL A 144 -2.12 -4.04 10.07
C VAL A 144 -1.84 -3.17 8.87
N LEU A 145 -2.85 -2.48 8.37
CA LEU A 145 -2.82 -1.57 7.24
C LEU A 145 -3.26 -0.18 7.68
N ILE A 146 -2.50 0.85 7.32
CA ILE A 146 -2.96 2.24 7.38
C ILE A 146 -3.22 2.74 5.97
N TYR A 147 -4.44 3.23 5.74
CA TYR A 147 -4.90 3.61 4.42
C TYR A 147 -6.01 4.68 4.51
N ASN A 148 -6.32 5.31 3.40
CA ASN A 148 -7.55 6.09 3.32
C ASN A 148 -8.70 5.14 2.94
N ASP A 149 -9.69 5.00 3.84
CA ASP A 149 -10.88 4.18 3.59
C ASP A 149 -11.85 4.91 2.65
N PHE A 150 -11.36 5.13 1.45
CA PHE A 150 -12.08 5.78 0.36
C PHE A 150 -11.54 5.30 -0.98
N SER A 151 -12.43 5.19 -1.95
CA SER A 151 -12.07 4.87 -3.32
C SER A 151 -11.75 6.14 -4.13
N THR A 152 -11.39 5.99 -5.39
CA THR A 152 -11.35 7.12 -6.32
C THR A 152 -12.74 7.63 -6.62
N LEU A 153 -12.87 8.94 -6.90
CA LEU A 153 -14.11 9.48 -7.39
C LEU A 153 -14.29 9.10 -8.88
N PRO A 154 -15.52 8.83 -9.30
CA PRO A 154 -15.80 8.51 -10.70
C PRO A 154 -15.25 9.59 -11.66
N GLY A 155 -14.59 9.17 -12.75
CA GLY A 155 -13.98 10.07 -13.75
C GLY A 155 -12.69 10.77 -13.31
N THR A 156 -12.18 10.47 -12.11
CA THR A 156 -10.88 10.97 -11.65
C THR A 156 -9.99 9.80 -11.22
N PRO A 157 -8.67 9.92 -11.36
CA PRO A 157 -7.74 8.90 -10.85
C PRO A 157 -7.52 8.99 -9.33
N LYS A 158 -8.23 9.85 -8.64
CA LYS A 158 -8.00 10.19 -7.24
C LYS A 158 -9.30 10.27 -6.45
N GLY A 159 -9.21 10.09 -5.15
CA GLY A 159 -10.26 10.37 -4.17
C GLY A 159 -9.74 11.24 -3.03
N PRO A 160 -10.62 11.71 -2.14
CA PRO A 160 -10.23 12.46 -0.95
C PRO A 160 -9.30 11.62 -0.08
N ARG A 161 -8.32 12.29 0.55
CA ARG A 161 -7.37 11.65 1.49
C ARG A 161 -7.88 11.76 2.94
N THR A 162 -9.14 11.41 3.11
CA THR A 162 -9.87 11.32 4.36
C THR A 162 -11.02 10.32 4.17
N PRO A 163 -11.38 9.51 5.18
CA PRO A 163 -10.68 9.33 6.45
C PRO A 163 -9.34 8.60 6.30
N LEU A 164 -8.46 8.74 7.30
CA LEU A 164 -7.28 7.88 7.46
C LEU A 164 -7.61 6.84 8.52
N CYS A 165 -7.53 5.57 8.16
CA CYS A 165 -8.01 4.45 8.96
C CYS A 165 -6.93 3.41 9.20
N VAL A 166 -7.16 2.59 10.22
CA VAL A 166 -6.41 1.38 10.52
C VAL A 166 -7.30 0.19 10.29
N ALA A 167 -6.85 -0.75 9.46
CA ALA A 167 -7.49 -2.05 9.28
C ALA A 167 -6.59 -3.19 9.76
N VAL A 168 -7.19 -4.30 10.16
CA VAL A 168 -6.52 -5.52 10.61
C VAL A 168 -7.01 -6.70 9.79
N SER A 169 -6.09 -7.63 9.51
CA SER A 169 -6.37 -8.88 8.82
C SER A 169 -5.56 -10.03 9.43
N ASP A 170 -6.14 -11.23 9.44
CA ASP A 170 -5.45 -12.47 9.83
C ASP A 170 -4.85 -13.20 8.63
N ASP A 171 -5.35 -12.93 7.43
CA ASP A 171 -5.02 -13.67 6.19
C ASP A 171 -4.47 -12.79 5.07
N GLY A 172 -4.45 -11.46 5.26
CA GLY A 172 -4.01 -10.49 4.26
C GLY A 172 -5.00 -10.27 3.10
N ILE A 173 -6.16 -10.93 3.14
CA ILE A 173 -7.21 -10.86 2.11
C ILE A 173 -8.44 -10.14 2.65
N HIS A 174 -8.92 -10.56 3.81
CA HIS A 174 -10.08 -10.00 4.47
C HIS A 174 -9.65 -8.96 5.51
N TRP A 175 -9.98 -7.70 5.25
CA TRP A 175 -9.56 -6.58 6.08
C TRP A 175 -10.75 -5.97 6.82
N LYS A 176 -10.59 -5.76 8.12
CA LYS A 176 -11.58 -5.11 8.98
C LYS A 176 -11.04 -3.76 9.44
N ASN A 177 -11.73 -2.66 9.11
CA ASN A 177 -11.45 -1.35 9.69
C ASN A 177 -11.75 -1.41 11.19
N VAL A 178 -10.76 -1.05 12.00
CA VAL A 178 -10.83 -1.12 13.48
C VAL A 178 -10.66 0.24 14.16
N MET A 179 -10.15 1.24 13.44
CA MET A 179 -9.91 2.56 14.01
C MET A 179 -9.83 3.62 12.92
N THR A 180 -10.40 4.78 13.20
CA THR A 180 -10.20 6.01 12.40
C THR A 180 -9.19 6.89 13.12
N LEU A 181 -8.09 7.23 12.45
CA LEU A 181 -7.05 8.11 12.97
C LEU A 181 -7.39 9.57 12.75
N GLU A 182 -7.96 9.89 11.60
CA GLU A 182 -8.33 11.23 11.15
C GLU A 182 -9.54 11.14 10.23
N ASP A 183 -10.51 12.03 10.41
CA ASP A 183 -11.78 12.04 9.66
C ASP A 183 -12.26 13.44 9.24
N SER A 184 -11.43 14.46 9.46
CA SER A 184 -11.83 15.83 9.09
C SER A 184 -12.07 15.93 7.59
N PRO A 185 -13.19 16.53 7.17
CA PRO A 185 -13.48 16.77 5.76
C PRO A 185 -12.50 17.75 5.10
N ILE A 186 -11.79 18.55 5.90
CA ILE A 186 -10.68 19.37 5.43
C ILE A 186 -9.46 18.47 5.30
N SER A 187 -9.36 17.77 4.18
CA SER A 187 -8.25 16.84 3.91
C SER A 187 -6.89 17.59 3.94
N GLN A 188 -5.75 16.94 3.99
CA GLN A 188 -5.50 15.57 3.59
C GLN A 188 -4.63 14.89 4.62
N TYR A 189 -4.81 13.58 4.75
CA TYR A 189 -4.01 12.70 5.59
C TYR A 189 -3.46 11.60 4.68
N SER A 190 -2.15 11.50 4.55
CA SER A 190 -1.54 10.68 3.50
C SER A 190 -0.15 10.20 3.85
N TYR A 191 0.36 9.29 3.03
CA TYR A 191 1.70 8.73 3.16
C TYR A 191 1.99 8.24 4.57
N PRO A 192 1.19 7.31 5.11
CA PRO A 192 1.49 6.68 6.38
C PRO A 192 2.77 5.86 6.29
N SER A 193 3.43 5.71 7.42
CA SER A 193 4.43 4.69 7.66
C SER A 193 4.19 4.08 9.04
N ILE A 194 4.25 2.76 9.15
CA ILE A 194 3.93 2.03 10.38
C ILE A 194 4.96 0.95 10.67
N ILE A 195 5.32 0.84 11.95
CA ILE A 195 6.18 -0.23 12.46
C ILE A 195 5.61 -0.77 13.77
N GLN A 196 5.96 -2.01 14.14
CA GLN A 196 5.77 -2.49 15.50
C GLN A 196 7.05 -2.33 16.31
N GLY A 197 6.97 -1.60 17.41
CA GLY A 197 8.07 -1.40 18.34
C GLY A 197 8.45 -2.65 19.15
N LYS A 198 9.55 -2.56 19.88
CA LYS A 198 9.98 -3.62 20.81
C LYS A 198 9.02 -3.79 21.99
N ASP A 199 8.31 -2.74 22.34
CA ASP A 199 7.25 -2.67 23.34
C ASP A 199 5.95 -3.37 22.93
N GLY A 200 5.87 -3.82 21.66
CA GLY A 200 4.68 -4.46 21.08
C GLY A 200 3.63 -3.51 20.53
N LYS A 201 3.78 -2.21 20.78
CA LYS A 201 2.89 -1.19 20.23
C LYS A 201 3.20 -0.89 18.77
N LEU A 202 2.25 -0.32 18.08
CA LEU A 202 2.44 0.19 16.75
C LEU A 202 2.75 1.69 16.78
N HIS A 203 3.72 2.09 16.00
CA HIS A 203 4.14 3.47 15.85
C HIS A 203 3.89 3.88 14.42
N ALA A 204 3.05 4.90 14.23
CA ALA A 204 2.66 5.39 12.93
C ALA A 204 3.00 6.87 12.76
N VAL A 205 3.48 7.23 11.59
CA VAL A 205 3.64 8.62 11.17
C VAL A 205 2.91 8.83 9.85
N TYR A 206 2.41 10.03 9.63
CA TYR A 206 1.74 10.37 8.37
C TYR A 206 1.77 11.88 8.13
N THR A 207 1.58 12.27 6.87
CA THR A 207 1.37 13.67 6.51
C THR A 207 0.03 14.16 7.02
N TRP A 208 0.04 15.21 7.84
CA TRP A 208 -1.14 15.88 8.35
C TRP A 208 -1.35 17.20 7.60
N ARG A 209 -2.36 17.25 6.73
CA ARG A 209 -2.80 18.43 5.97
C ARG A 209 -1.66 19.12 5.19
N ARG A 210 -0.61 18.38 4.79
CA ARG A 210 0.62 18.92 4.17
C ARG A 210 1.32 20.01 4.98
N GLN A 211 0.99 20.16 6.26
CA GLN A 211 1.56 21.18 7.14
C GLN A 211 2.59 20.62 8.09
N ARG A 212 2.46 19.33 8.45
CA ARG A 212 3.33 18.67 9.41
C ARG A 212 3.27 17.16 9.27
N VAL A 213 4.21 16.47 9.90
CA VAL A 213 4.13 15.04 10.19
C VAL A 213 3.40 14.86 11.52
N ALA A 214 2.37 14.01 11.54
CA ALA A 214 1.74 13.54 12.75
C ALA A 214 2.34 12.20 13.18
N TYR A 215 2.38 11.96 14.48
CA TYR A 215 2.77 10.69 15.08
C TYR A 215 1.63 10.15 15.93
N LYS A 216 1.41 8.84 15.87
CA LYS A 216 0.45 8.11 16.71
C LYS A 216 1.09 6.83 17.25
N GLU A 217 0.89 6.57 18.52
CA GLU A 217 1.14 5.28 19.15
C GLU A 217 -0.20 4.55 19.25
N LEU A 218 -0.26 3.30 18.78
CA LEU A 218 -1.48 2.51 18.73
C LEU A 218 -1.29 1.21 19.51
N ASP A 219 -2.18 0.92 20.42
CA ASP A 219 -2.25 -0.33 21.16
C ASP A 219 -3.44 -1.16 20.67
N LEU A 220 -3.17 -2.15 19.82
CA LEU A 220 -4.19 -3.05 19.28
C LEU A 220 -4.41 -4.30 20.15
N SER A 221 -3.75 -4.41 21.29
CA SER A 221 -3.94 -5.55 22.21
C SER A 221 -5.35 -5.64 22.79
N LYS A 222 -6.05 -4.50 22.81
CA LYS A 222 -7.41 -4.34 23.33
C LYS A 222 -8.50 -4.53 22.28
N LEU A 223 -8.13 -4.64 21.01
CA LEU A 223 -9.07 -4.90 19.92
C LEU A 223 -9.26 -6.42 19.77
N LYS A 224 -10.43 -6.88 20.14
CA LYS A 224 -10.88 -8.28 19.98
C LYS A 224 -11.56 -8.48 18.63
#